data_c845111ce3f730bcfa85ed0f36f9b05c
#
_entry.id   c845111ce3f730bcfa85ed0f36f9b05c
#
_cell.length_a   1.000
_cell.length_b   1.000
_cell.length_c   1.000
_cell.angle_alpha   90.00
_cell.angle_beta   90.00
_cell.angle_gamma   90.00
#
_symmetry.space_group_name_H-M   'P 1'
#
loop_
_entity.id
_entity.type
_entity.pdbx_description
1 polymer ?
#
loop_
_entity_poly.entity_id
_entity_poly.type
_entity_poly.pdbx_seq_one_letter_code
_entity_poly.pdbx_strand_id
1 'polypeptide(L)'
;MSTGSRVPTFGCTCARLRKLTRRLTRIYDAHLAAQAIKVTQYSLLANAARGERTVSEFAAELEMDRSTLSRNLAPLAAQGWVSVSIGADPRSRSISVTAAGRRKLKAALPLWRKAQCEVESILGEAGVGELHRKIERALAALPSPSGKRL
;
A
#
# COMPACT_ATOMS: atom_id res chain seq x y z
N MET A 1 -8.63 -42.29 -21.10
CA MET A 1 -7.33 -41.67 -20.77
C MET A 1 -7.56 -40.16 -20.63
N SER A 2 -7.74 -39.72 -19.41
CA SER A 2 -8.04 -38.30 -19.13
C SER A 2 -6.72 -37.55 -19.00
N THR A 3 -6.34 -36.80 -20.05
CA THR A 3 -5.24 -35.85 -20.02
C THR A 3 -5.66 -34.66 -19.16
N GLY A 4 -5.42 -34.76 -17.87
CA GLY A 4 -5.57 -33.63 -16.95
C GLY A 4 -4.64 -32.51 -17.38
N SER A 5 -5.21 -31.48 -18.00
CA SER A 5 -4.53 -30.23 -18.31
C SER A 5 -4.04 -29.61 -17.00
N ARG A 6 -2.79 -29.87 -16.62
CA ARG A 6 -2.12 -29.11 -15.56
C ARG A 6 -1.97 -27.67 -16.06
N VAL A 7 -2.80 -26.79 -15.56
CA VAL A 7 -2.61 -25.35 -15.76
C VAL A 7 -1.19 -24.99 -15.27
N PRO A 8 -0.30 -24.45 -16.11
CA PRO A 8 1.06 -24.13 -15.69
C PRO A 8 1.03 -22.97 -14.71
N THR A 9 1.12 -23.25 -13.42
CA THR A 9 1.26 -22.21 -12.39
C THR A 9 2.64 -21.51 -12.42
N PHE A 10 3.60 -22.07 -13.16
CA PHE A 10 4.98 -21.58 -13.21
C PHE A 10 5.17 -20.27 -13.98
N GLY A 11 4.22 -19.83 -14.80
CA GLY A 11 4.31 -18.61 -15.61
C GLY A 11 3.51 -17.42 -15.10
N CYS A 12 2.64 -17.58 -14.09
CA CYS A 12 1.73 -16.51 -13.67
C CYS A 12 2.48 -15.38 -12.94
N THR A 13 2.61 -14.23 -13.59
CA THR A 13 3.22 -13.03 -13.04
C THR A 13 2.50 -12.56 -11.78
N CYS A 14 1.17 -12.56 -11.79
CA CYS A 14 0.37 -12.16 -10.61
C CYS A 14 0.67 -13.04 -9.40
N ALA A 15 0.75 -14.37 -9.56
CA ALA A 15 1.09 -15.28 -8.47
C ALA A 15 2.49 -15.02 -7.90
N ARG A 16 3.46 -14.70 -8.76
CA ARG A 16 4.84 -14.36 -8.35
C ARG A 16 4.89 -13.06 -7.57
N LEU A 17 4.24 -12.01 -8.05
CA LEU A 17 4.17 -10.72 -7.37
C LEU A 17 3.45 -10.84 -6.01
N ARG A 18 2.34 -11.57 -5.94
CA ARG A 18 1.65 -11.83 -4.67
C ARG A 18 2.52 -12.60 -3.68
N LYS A 19 3.33 -13.57 -4.15
CA LYS A 19 4.28 -14.30 -3.30
C LYS A 19 5.38 -13.38 -2.78
N LEU A 20 5.94 -12.53 -3.65
CA LEU A 20 6.94 -11.54 -3.28
C LEU A 20 6.37 -10.54 -2.26
N THR A 21 5.20 -9.97 -2.54
CA THR A 21 4.52 -9.05 -1.62
C THR A 21 4.33 -9.66 -0.23
N ARG A 22 3.87 -10.92 -0.13
CA ARG A 22 3.74 -11.59 1.17
C ARG A 22 5.06 -11.72 1.93
N ARG A 23 6.18 -11.99 1.23
CA ARG A 23 7.50 -12.07 1.87
C ARG A 23 7.96 -10.71 2.37
N LEU A 24 7.85 -9.67 1.54
CA LEU A 24 8.18 -8.31 1.93
C LEU A 24 7.33 -7.83 3.10
N THR A 25 6.00 -8.03 3.04
CA THR A 25 5.09 -7.69 4.12
C THR A 25 5.53 -8.27 5.47
N ARG A 26 6.00 -9.52 5.50
CA ARG A 26 6.48 -10.15 6.75
C ARG A 26 7.69 -9.42 7.33
N ILE A 27 8.64 -8.99 6.49
CA ILE A 27 9.82 -8.26 6.93
C ILE A 27 9.40 -6.91 7.54
N TYR A 28 8.61 -6.13 6.80
CA TYR A 28 8.15 -4.83 7.30
C TYR A 28 7.29 -4.94 8.55
N ASP A 29 6.37 -5.89 8.59
CA ASP A 29 5.49 -6.10 9.75
C ASP A 29 6.28 -6.54 11.00
N ALA A 30 7.34 -7.33 10.85
CA ALA A 30 8.20 -7.72 11.95
C ALA A 30 8.87 -6.50 12.62
N HIS A 31 9.39 -5.57 11.83
CA HIS A 31 9.97 -4.33 12.36
C HIS A 31 8.91 -3.38 12.94
N LEU A 32 7.78 -3.23 12.26
CA LEU A 32 6.72 -2.31 12.64
C LEU A 32 5.90 -2.78 13.85
N ALA A 33 6.01 -4.04 14.23
CA ALA A 33 5.29 -4.64 15.36
C ALA A 33 5.51 -3.87 16.67
N ALA A 34 6.70 -3.32 16.91
CA ALA A 34 7.02 -2.51 18.09
C ALA A 34 6.16 -1.23 18.20
N GLN A 35 5.57 -0.77 17.12
CA GLN A 35 4.62 0.33 17.07
C GLN A 35 3.17 -0.12 16.87
N ALA A 36 2.89 -1.42 16.97
CA ALA A 36 1.55 -1.99 16.76
C ALA A 36 0.87 -1.47 15.46
N ILE A 37 1.64 -1.37 14.36
CA ILE A 37 1.14 -0.96 13.05
C ILE A 37 1.62 -1.95 11.99
N LYS A 38 0.77 -2.27 11.02
CA LYS A 38 1.10 -3.08 9.86
C LYS A 38 1.65 -2.22 8.73
N VAL A 39 2.48 -2.78 7.84
CA VAL A 39 3.02 -2.03 6.70
C VAL A 39 1.92 -1.49 5.78
N THR A 40 0.83 -2.21 5.61
CA THR A 40 -0.33 -1.75 4.83
C THR A 40 -1.00 -0.54 5.46
N GLN A 41 -1.12 -0.51 6.80
CA GLN A 41 -1.64 0.64 7.55
C GLN A 41 -0.66 1.82 7.51
N TYR A 42 0.63 1.54 7.70
CA TYR A 42 1.68 2.56 7.59
C TYR A 42 1.68 3.23 6.23
N SER A 43 1.66 2.45 5.13
CA SER A 43 1.63 2.98 3.78
C SER A 43 0.38 3.83 3.51
N LEU A 44 -0.79 3.36 3.96
CA LEU A 44 -2.03 4.10 3.79
C LEU A 44 -2.02 5.41 4.59
N LEU A 45 -1.54 5.39 5.83
CA LEU A 45 -1.41 6.56 6.68
C LEU A 45 -0.38 7.56 6.13
N ALA A 46 0.76 7.07 5.62
CA ALA A 46 1.80 7.90 5.00
C ALA A 46 1.28 8.58 3.72
N ASN A 47 0.52 7.87 2.89
CA ASN A 47 -0.11 8.47 1.71
C ASN A 47 -1.19 9.49 2.10
N ALA A 48 -2.01 9.22 3.11
CA ALA A 48 -3.01 10.16 3.61
C ALA A 48 -2.36 11.44 4.17
N ALA A 49 -1.15 11.36 4.73
CA ALA A 49 -0.41 12.50 5.29
C ALA A 49 0.09 13.49 4.23
N ARG A 50 0.02 13.15 2.94
CA ARG A 50 0.45 14.02 1.84
C ARG A 50 -0.51 15.18 1.56
N GLY A 51 -1.71 15.14 2.09
CA GLY A 51 -2.71 16.19 1.98
C GLY A 51 -4.14 15.68 2.14
N GLU A 52 -5.06 16.59 2.41
CA GLU A 52 -6.48 16.27 2.48
C GLU A 52 -7.02 15.95 1.08
N ARG A 53 -7.82 14.90 1.00
CA ARG A 53 -8.42 14.42 -0.25
C ARG A 53 -9.77 13.79 0.03
N THR A 54 -10.63 13.77 -0.99
CA THR A 54 -11.85 12.95 -0.91
C THR A 54 -11.52 11.46 -0.96
N VAL A 55 -12.39 10.63 -0.42
CA VAL A 55 -12.26 9.16 -0.51
C VAL A 55 -12.15 8.70 -1.97
N SER A 56 -12.87 9.36 -2.89
CA SER A 56 -12.84 9.03 -4.32
C SER A 56 -11.50 9.35 -4.96
N GLU A 57 -10.93 10.53 -4.69
CA GLU A 57 -9.60 10.92 -5.18
C GLU A 57 -8.52 10.00 -4.63
N PHE A 58 -8.59 9.70 -3.33
CA PHE A 58 -7.61 8.83 -2.69
C PHE A 58 -7.69 7.38 -3.19
N ALA A 59 -8.90 6.87 -3.45
CA ALA A 59 -9.10 5.56 -4.06
C ALA A 59 -8.54 5.50 -5.48
N ALA A 60 -8.78 6.54 -6.29
CA ALA A 60 -8.24 6.65 -7.64
C ALA A 60 -6.71 6.72 -7.65
N GLU A 61 -6.11 7.50 -6.73
CA GLU A 61 -4.65 7.64 -6.60
C GLU A 61 -3.98 6.31 -6.21
N LEU A 62 -4.61 5.52 -5.34
CA LEU A 62 -4.10 4.22 -4.91
C LEU A 62 -4.55 3.07 -5.83
N GLU A 63 -5.27 3.38 -6.90
CA GLU A 63 -5.86 2.38 -7.81
C GLU A 63 -6.71 1.31 -7.07
N MET A 64 -7.44 1.75 -6.04
CA MET A 64 -8.35 0.93 -5.25
C MET A 64 -9.80 1.27 -5.54
N ASP A 65 -10.70 0.30 -5.39
CA ASP A 65 -12.12 0.63 -5.31
C ASP A 65 -12.45 1.31 -3.97
N ARG A 66 -13.49 2.16 -3.97
CA ARG A 66 -13.89 2.97 -2.80
C ARG A 66 -14.24 2.13 -1.59
N SER A 67 -14.85 0.96 -1.79
CA SER A 67 -15.26 0.07 -0.71
C SER A 67 -14.05 -0.59 -0.04
N THR A 68 -13.05 -0.99 -0.82
CA THR A 68 -11.78 -1.53 -0.33
C THR A 68 -11.01 -0.46 0.46
N LEU A 69 -10.89 0.76 -0.08
CA LEU A 69 -10.26 1.86 0.63
C LEU A 69 -10.96 2.17 1.95
N SER A 70 -12.29 2.26 1.95
CA SER A 70 -13.07 2.53 3.16
C SER A 70 -12.86 1.47 4.24
N ARG A 71 -12.83 0.19 3.87
CA ARG A 71 -12.51 -0.90 4.80
C ARG A 71 -11.10 -0.80 5.37
N ASN A 72 -10.13 -0.41 4.54
CA ASN A 72 -8.74 -0.25 4.96
C ASN A 72 -8.52 0.99 5.85
N LEU A 73 -9.32 2.04 5.66
CA LEU A 73 -9.29 3.24 6.50
C LEU A 73 -9.97 3.05 7.86
N ALA A 74 -10.96 2.17 7.96
CA ALA A 74 -11.73 1.98 9.18
C ALA A 74 -10.86 1.67 10.42
N PRO A 75 -9.84 0.79 10.37
CA PRO A 75 -8.96 0.56 11.51
C PRO A 75 -8.13 1.80 11.88
N LEU A 76 -7.70 2.61 10.89
CA LEU A 76 -6.94 3.83 11.14
C LEU A 76 -7.82 4.91 11.80
N ALA A 77 -9.06 5.00 11.37
CA ALA A 77 -10.06 5.90 11.97
C ALA A 77 -10.40 5.47 13.39
N ALA A 78 -10.57 4.17 13.64
CA ALA A 78 -10.82 3.62 14.98
C ALA A 78 -9.67 3.91 15.96
N GLN A 79 -8.43 3.95 15.46
CA GLN A 79 -7.25 4.35 16.23
C GLN A 79 -7.10 5.87 16.36
N GLY A 80 -7.97 6.65 15.73
CA GLY A 80 -7.88 8.11 15.73
C GLY A 80 -6.70 8.66 14.92
N TRP A 81 -6.11 7.89 13.99
CA TRP A 81 -4.97 8.33 13.18
C TRP A 81 -5.40 9.09 11.94
N VAL A 82 -6.59 8.80 11.42
CA VAL A 82 -7.23 9.55 10.34
C VAL A 82 -8.60 10.01 10.79
N SER A 83 -9.04 11.15 10.24
CA SER A 83 -10.39 11.66 10.34
C SER A 83 -11.07 11.57 8.99
N VAL A 84 -12.29 11.09 8.97
CA VAL A 84 -13.16 11.09 7.79
C VAL A 84 -14.34 11.99 8.08
N SER A 85 -14.42 13.12 7.38
CA SER A 85 -15.46 14.13 7.56
C SER A 85 -16.30 14.29 6.29
N ILE A 86 -17.39 15.04 6.38
CA ILE A 86 -18.15 15.48 5.21
C ILE A 86 -17.26 16.50 4.49
N GLY A 87 -17.02 16.30 3.18
CA GLY A 87 -16.27 17.22 2.34
C GLY A 87 -17.06 18.51 2.03
N ALA A 88 -16.49 19.38 1.20
CA ALA A 88 -17.15 20.59 0.72
C ALA A 88 -18.47 20.28 -0.01
N ASP A 89 -18.54 19.16 -0.75
CA ASP A 89 -19.77 18.57 -1.24
C ASP A 89 -20.33 17.60 -0.17
N PRO A 90 -21.60 17.77 0.29
CA PRO A 90 -22.24 16.89 1.26
C PRO A 90 -22.26 15.40 0.87
N ARG A 91 -22.11 15.11 -0.43
CA ARG A 91 -22.04 13.73 -0.96
C ARG A 91 -20.64 13.16 -0.92
N SER A 92 -19.62 13.97 -0.66
CA SER A 92 -18.22 13.55 -0.59
C SER A 92 -17.77 13.36 0.86
N ARG A 93 -16.82 12.46 1.04
CA ARG A 93 -16.11 12.26 2.31
C ARG A 93 -14.68 12.69 2.12
N SER A 94 -14.17 13.52 3.01
CA SER A 94 -12.78 13.99 3.03
C SER A 94 -11.99 13.21 4.08
N ILE A 95 -10.74 12.88 3.75
CA ILE A 95 -9.81 12.18 4.61
C ILE A 95 -8.67 13.12 4.97
N SER A 96 -8.38 13.22 6.26
CA SER A 96 -7.22 13.94 6.77
C SER A 96 -6.50 13.14 7.86
N VAL A 97 -5.20 13.35 7.99
CA VAL A 97 -4.40 12.73 9.06
C VAL A 97 -4.45 13.62 10.29
N THR A 98 -4.78 13.01 11.42
CA THR A 98 -4.84 13.68 12.72
C THR A 98 -3.44 13.94 13.30
N ALA A 99 -3.35 14.74 14.35
CA ALA A 99 -2.12 14.92 15.11
C ALA A 99 -1.60 13.57 15.67
N ALA A 100 -2.51 12.70 16.11
CA ALA A 100 -2.16 11.35 16.58
C ALA A 100 -1.59 10.48 15.45
N GLY A 101 -2.19 10.56 14.24
CA GLY A 101 -1.68 9.88 13.05
C GLY A 101 -0.28 10.34 12.65
N ARG A 102 -0.01 11.65 12.69
CA ARG A 102 1.34 12.21 12.42
C ARG A 102 2.36 11.72 13.45
N ARG A 103 2.00 11.68 14.73
CA ARG A 103 2.88 11.13 15.78
C ARG A 103 3.16 9.64 15.54
N LYS A 104 2.15 8.88 15.16
CA LYS A 104 2.28 7.45 14.84
C LYS A 104 3.25 7.24 13.66
N LEU A 105 3.12 7.99 12.57
CA LEU A 105 4.04 7.95 11.43
C LEU A 105 5.48 8.27 11.85
N LYS A 106 5.66 9.34 12.63
CA LYS A 106 6.99 9.75 13.12
C LYS A 106 7.65 8.64 13.95
N ALA A 107 6.88 8.00 14.82
CA ALA A 107 7.37 6.91 15.66
C ALA A 107 7.67 5.63 14.85
N ALA A 108 6.89 5.33 13.84
CA ALA A 108 7.06 4.14 12.99
C ALA A 108 8.15 4.30 11.92
N LEU A 109 8.46 5.52 11.49
CA LEU A 109 9.42 5.77 10.41
C LEU A 109 10.82 5.14 10.62
N PRO A 110 11.45 5.20 11.82
CA PRO A 110 12.73 4.53 12.03
C PRO A 110 12.65 3.01 11.86
N LEU A 111 11.53 2.40 12.25
CA LEU A 111 11.29 0.96 12.10
C LEU A 111 11.07 0.58 10.65
N TRP A 112 10.31 1.39 9.92
CA TRP A 112 10.15 1.23 8.48
C TRP A 112 11.49 1.30 7.74
N ARG A 113 12.36 2.27 8.11
CA ARG A 113 13.71 2.38 7.55
C ARG A 113 14.57 1.14 7.83
N LYS A 114 14.49 0.58 9.04
CA LYS A 114 15.19 -0.68 9.37
C LYS A 114 14.73 -1.82 8.49
N ALA A 115 13.42 -1.96 8.27
CA ALA A 115 12.87 -2.97 7.36
C ALA A 115 13.35 -2.76 5.91
N GLN A 116 13.38 -1.51 5.45
CA GLN A 116 13.89 -1.16 4.11
C GLN A 116 15.38 -1.53 3.98
N CYS A 117 16.21 -1.19 4.96
CA CYS A 117 17.63 -1.57 4.98
C CYS A 117 17.81 -3.09 4.97
N GLU A 118 16.97 -3.85 5.67
CA GLU A 118 17.02 -5.32 5.63
C GLU A 118 16.70 -5.84 4.21
N VAL A 119 15.68 -5.31 3.56
CA VAL A 119 15.34 -5.66 2.17
C VAL A 119 16.50 -5.33 1.22
N GLU A 120 17.11 -4.16 1.35
CA GLU A 120 18.27 -3.71 0.57
C GLU A 120 19.51 -4.58 0.84
N SER A 121 19.72 -5.02 2.08
CA SER A 121 20.79 -5.95 2.44
C SER A 121 20.61 -7.32 1.77
N ILE A 122 19.37 -7.81 1.68
CA ILE A 122 19.06 -9.13 1.09
C ILE A 122 19.13 -9.09 -0.44
N LEU A 123 18.60 -8.05 -1.06
CA LEU A 123 18.48 -7.96 -2.52
C LEU A 123 19.63 -7.18 -3.19
N GLY A 124 20.41 -6.45 -2.40
CA GLY A 124 21.35 -5.43 -2.88
C GLY A 124 20.63 -4.12 -3.26
N GLU A 125 21.26 -2.96 -3.00
CA GLU A 125 20.69 -1.65 -3.37
C GLU A 125 20.39 -1.55 -4.87
N ALA A 126 21.32 -2.02 -5.73
CA ALA A 126 21.13 -2.09 -7.17
C ALA A 126 19.95 -3.01 -7.55
N GLY A 127 19.80 -4.15 -6.86
CA GLY A 127 18.71 -5.10 -7.07
C GLY A 127 17.34 -4.50 -6.71
N VAL A 128 17.23 -3.77 -5.60
CA VAL A 128 16.01 -3.05 -5.22
C VAL A 128 15.67 -1.97 -6.26
N GLY A 129 16.67 -1.17 -6.67
CA GLY A 129 16.47 -0.14 -7.69
C GLY A 129 16.02 -0.72 -9.04
N GLU A 130 16.57 -1.86 -9.45
CA GLU A 130 16.13 -2.55 -10.67
C GLU A 130 14.70 -3.08 -10.55
N LEU A 131 14.36 -3.68 -9.41
CA LEU A 131 13.00 -4.16 -9.12
C LEU A 131 12.00 -3.01 -9.21
N HIS A 132 12.28 -1.88 -8.57
CA HIS A 132 11.42 -0.69 -8.63
C HIS A 132 11.23 -0.22 -10.07
N ARG A 133 12.31 -0.07 -10.85
CA ARG A 133 12.20 0.35 -12.27
C ARG A 133 11.35 -0.60 -13.10
N LYS A 134 11.46 -1.93 -12.88
CA LYS A 134 10.64 -2.94 -13.58
C LYS A 134 9.17 -2.83 -13.19
N ILE A 135 8.88 -2.61 -11.91
CA ILE A 135 7.52 -2.41 -11.41
C ILE A 135 6.90 -1.15 -12.02
N GLU A 136 7.60 -0.02 -11.98
CA GLU A 136 7.11 1.25 -12.53
C GLU A 136 6.83 1.14 -14.05
N ARG A 137 7.72 0.48 -14.81
CA ARG A 137 7.48 0.22 -16.25
C ARG A 137 6.25 -0.65 -16.47
N ALA A 138 6.04 -1.66 -15.63
CA ALA A 138 4.87 -2.53 -15.73
C ALA A 138 3.58 -1.77 -15.40
N LEU A 139 3.59 -0.94 -14.36
CA LEU A 139 2.45 -0.09 -13.98
C LEU A 139 2.11 0.90 -15.10
N ALA A 140 3.11 1.52 -15.73
CA ALA A 140 2.90 2.44 -16.85
C ALA A 140 2.34 1.74 -18.11
N ALA A 141 2.67 0.47 -18.33
CA ALA A 141 2.23 -0.29 -19.51
C ALA A 141 0.86 -0.96 -19.33
N LEU A 142 0.48 -1.28 -18.11
CA LEU A 142 -0.79 -1.95 -17.81
C LEU A 142 -1.94 -0.93 -17.72
N PRO A 143 -3.17 -1.32 -18.14
CA PRO A 143 -4.32 -0.43 -18.01
C PRO A 143 -4.64 -0.17 -16.53
N SER A 144 -4.79 1.12 -16.18
CA SER A 144 -5.27 1.51 -14.85
C SER A 144 -6.77 1.22 -14.69
N PRO A 145 -7.24 0.79 -13.51
CA PRO A 145 -8.67 0.62 -13.23
C PRO A 145 -9.51 1.88 -13.46
N SER A 146 -8.89 3.06 -13.35
CA SER A 146 -9.55 4.37 -13.52
C SER A 146 -9.72 4.81 -14.99
N GLY A 147 -9.30 3.99 -15.97
CA GLY A 147 -9.44 4.31 -17.40
C GLY A 147 -8.59 5.47 -17.91
N LYS A 148 -7.76 6.09 -17.09
CA LYS A 148 -6.80 7.10 -17.52
C LYS A 148 -5.51 6.41 -17.95
N ARG A 149 -5.29 6.31 -19.28
CA ARG A 149 -3.93 6.18 -19.80
C ARG A 149 -3.21 7.49 -19.51
N LEU A 150 -2.13 7.44 -18.79
CA LEU A 150 -1.21 8.58 -18.65
C LEU A 150 -0.60 8.91 -19.99
#